data_24cf98ed0cd19e6150807da07528d9d9
#
_entry.id   24cf98ed0cd19e6150807da07528d9d9
#
_cell.length_a   1.000
_cell.length_b   1.000
_cell.length_c   1.000
_cell.angle_alpha   90.00
_cell.angle_beta   90.00
_cell.angle_gamma   90.00
#
_symmetry.space_group_name_H-M   'P 1'
#
loop_
_entity.id
_entity.type
_entity.pdbx_description
1 polymer ?
#
loop_
_entity_poly.entity_id
_entity_poly.type
_entity_poly.pdbx_seq_one_letter_code
_entity_poly.pdbx_strand_id
1 'polypeptide(L)'
;MIYTVTFNPAIDYVVRLDAPLEIGQVNRACGEDCVLGGKGINVSGVLAQLGCPSVALGFVAGETGAWLERGLAAQGLHTDFVHLENGMTRINVKIKAGQETELNGAGPDIPDEALHQLEEKLDGLTENDVLILAGSIPASLPQDVYERLLARLDGRGVRCVVDATRDLLVNVLPYHPFLIK
;
A
#
# COMPACT_ATOMS: atom_id res chain seq x y z
N MET A 1 -2.70 19.06 -2.86
CA MET A 1 -3.39 17.77 -2.71
C MET A 1 -2.53 16.83 -1.86
N ILE A 2 -3.11 15.77 -1.26
CA ILE A 2 -2.34 14.72 -0.56
C ILE A 2 -2.34 13.46 -1.43
N TYR A 3 -1.17 12.89 -1.67
CA TYR A 3 -0.98 11.64 -2.40
C TYR A 3 -0.38 10.60 -1.46
N THR A 4 -0.92 9.39 -1.44
CA THR A 4 -0.37 8.29 -0.66
C THR A 4 0.08 7.18 -1.61
N VAL A 5 1.26 6.60 -1.38
CA VAL A 5 1.76 5.49 -2.20
C VAL A 5 1.76 4.20 -1.38
N THR A 6 1.15 3.16 -1.93
CA THR A 6 1.21 1.79 -1.42
C THR A 6 1.79 0.89 -2.50
N PHE A 7 3.04 0.45 -2.35
CA PHE A 7 3.69 -0.41 -3.36
C PHE A 7 3.07 -1.81 -3.43
N ASN A 8 2.53 -2.31 -2.33
CA ASN A 8 1.98 -3.66 -2.27
C ASN A 8 0.62 -3.66 -1.55
N PRO A 9 -0.44 -3.12 -2.18
CA PRO A 9 -1.81 -3.18 -1.67
C PRO A 9 -2.24 -4.63 -1.37
N ALA A 10 -3.21 -4.78 -0.47
CA ALA A 10 -3.68 -6.11 -0.09
C ALA A 10 -5.18 -6.13 0.21
N ILE A 11 -5.78 -7.28 0.00
CA ILE A 11 -7.05 -7.66 0.60
C ILE A 11 -6.72 -8.52 1.81
N ASP A 12 -7.01 -8.05 3.01
CA ASP A 12 -6.86 -8.82 4.24
C ASP A 12 -8.14 -9.64 4.44
N TYR A 13 -8.06 -10.95 4.19
CA TYR A 13 -9.13 -11.90 4.45
C TYR A 13 -9.03 -12.42 5.89
N VAL A 14 -9.93 -11.96 6.74
CA VAL A 14 -9.95 -12.28 8.17
C VAL A 14 -10.90 -13.44 8.40
N VAL A 15 -10.38 -14.55 8.91
CA VAL A 15 -11.13 -15.76 9.25
C VAL A 15 -11.13 -15.94 10.76
N ARG A 16 -12.33 -16.13 11.36
CA ARG A 16 -12.48 -16.37 12.80
C ARG A 16 -12.86 -17.83 13.03
N LEU A 17 -12.23 -18.45 14.01
CA LEU A 17 -12.54 -19.80 14.48
C LEU A 17 -12.95 -19.74 15.95
N ASP A 18 -13.93 -20.56 16.32
CA ASP A 18 -14.36 -20.72 17.73
C ASP A 18 -13.40 -21.59 18.55
N ALA A 19 -12.51 -22.33 17.88
CA ALA A 19 -11.51 -23.20 18.49
C ALA A 19 -10.11 -22.88 17.95
N PRO A 20 -9.04 -23.30 18.63
CA PRO A 20 -7.67 -23.19 18.11
C PRO A 20 -7.52 -23.83 16.74
N LEU A 21 -6.67 -23.22 15.88
CA LEU A 21 -6.35 -23.76 14.56
C LEU A 21 -5.64 -25.11 14.69
N GLU A 22 -6.22 -26.16 14.09
CA GLU A 22 -5.63 -27.49 14.02
C GLU A 22 -4.98 -27.74 12.67
N ILE A 23 -3.65 -27.79 12.64
CA ILE A 23 -2.87 -28.02 11.42
C ILE A 23 -3.12 -29.45 10.91
N GLY A 24 -3.39 -29.58 9.61
CA GLY A 24 -3.66 -30.88 8.97
C GLY A 24 -5.09 -31.35 9.11
N GLN A 25 -5.97 -30.56 9.74
CA GLN A 25 -7.39 -30.88 9.88
C GLN A 25 -8.27 -29.86 9.14
N VAL A 26 -9.55 -30.20 8.98
CA VAL A 26 -10.56 -29.27 8.46
C VAL A 26 -11.00 -28.35 9.58
N ASN A 27 -10.64 -27.08 9.48
CA ASN A 27 -11.12 -26.03 10.37
C ASN A 27 -12.29 -25.29 9.69
N ARG A 28 -13.35 -25.00 10.43
CA ARG A 28 -14.54 -24.29 9.91
C ARG A 28 -14.62 -22.90 10.54
N ALA A 29 -14.72 -21.88 9.69
CA ALA A 29 -14.90 -20.51 10.13
C ALA A 29 -16.27 -20.33 10.78
N CYS A 30 -16.32 -19.51 11.84
CA CYS A 30 -17.54 -18.98 12.46
C CYS A 30 -17.85 -17.56 12.00
N GLY A 31 -16.89 -16.90 11.31
CA GLY A 31 -17.07 -15.55 10.74
C GLY A 31 -15.91 -15.19 9.82
N GLU A 32 -16.21 -14.35 8.86
CA GLU A 32 -15.27 -13.90 7.83
C GLU A 32 -15.47 -12.44 7.50
N ASP A 33 -14.36 -11.71 7.25
CA ASP A 33 -14.37 -10.33 6.78
C ASP A 33 -13.30 -10.13 5.71
N CYS A 34 -13.53 -9.16 4.84
CA CYS A 34 -12.52 -8.66 3.91
C CYS A 34 -12.22 -7.19 4.20
N VAL A 35 -10.97 -6.87 4.50
CA VAL A 35 -10.50 -5.52 4.73
C VAL A 35 -9.57 -5.12 3.59
N LEU A 36 -9.96 -4.06 2.88
CA LEU A 36 -9.15 -3.52 1.79
C LEU A 36 -8.10 -2.58 2.36
N GLY A 37 -6.85 -2.73 1.95
CA GLY A 37 -5.80 -1.94 2.59
C GLY A 37 -4.43 -2.01 1.93
N GLY A 38 -3.51 -1.60 2.73
CA GLY A 38 -2.13 -1.27 2.48
C GLY A 38 -1.82 0.01 3.25
N LYS A 39 -0.60 0.22 3.69
CA LYS A 39 -0.28 1.31 4.62
C LYS A 39 -0.69 2.69 4.09
N GLY A 40 -0.36 3.03 2.84
CA GLY A 40 -0.76 4.30 2.24
C GLY A 40 -2.29 4.40 2.05
N ILE A 41 -2.95 3.32 1.63
CA ILE A 41 -4.41 3.25 1.51
C ILE A 41 -5.07 3.50 2.86
N ASN A 42 -4.55 2.89 3.94
CA ASN A 42 -5.07 3.12 5.29
C ASN A 42 -4.92 4.59 5.73
N VAL A 43 -3.82 5.24 5.34
CA VAL A 43 -3.65 6.69 5.55
C VAL A 43 -4.71 7.47 4.80
N SER A 44 -4.98 7.16 3.53
CA SER A 44 -6.06 7.79 2.75
C SER A 44 -7.43 7.59 3.40
N GLY A 45 -7.69 6.39 3.94
CA GLY A 45 -8.92 6.10 4.69
C GLY A 45 -9.10 6.99 5.92
N VAL A 46 -8.05 7.16 6.72
CA VAL A 46 -8.06 8.06 7.88
C VAL A 46 -8.22 9.53 7.45
N LEU A 47 -7.51 9.96 6.41
CA LEU A 47 -7.64 11.31 5.87
C LEU A 47 -9.08 11.60 5.41
N ALA A 48 -9.72 10.65 4.74
CA ALA A 48 -11.12 10.78 4.32
C ALA A 48 -12.06 10.96 5.52
N GLN A 49 -11.87 10.20 6.61
CA GLN A 49 -12.66 10.36 7.84
C GLN A 49 -12.45 11.74 8.49
N LEU A 50 -11.28 12.34 8.31
CA LEU A 50 -10.95 13.69 8.79
C LEU A 50 -11.39 14.81 7.82
N GLY A 51 -12.05 14.45 6.71
CA GLY A 51 -12.47 15.42 5.69
C GLY A 51 -11.32 15.96 4.83
N CYS A 52 -10.16 15.29 4.84
CA CYS A 52 -8.98 15.67 4.06
C CYS A 52 -8.93 14.82 2.77
N PRO A 53 -9.17 15.40 1.60
CA PRO A 53 -9.13 14.63 0.34
C PRO A 53 -7.70 14.18 0.01
N SER A 54 -7.57 12.96 -0.46
CA SER A 54 -6.30 12.38 -0.91
C SER A 54 -6.50 11.48 -2.12
N VAL A 55 -5.41 11.20 -2.84
CA VAL A 55 -5.38 10.22 -3.94
C VAL A 55 -4.43 9.09 -3.56
N ALA A 56 -4.94 7.86 -3.58
CA ALA A 56 -4.13 6.67 -3.33
C ALA A 56 -3.50 6.18 -4.64
N LEU A 57 -2.18 6.13 -4.66
CA LEU A 57 -1.34 5.63 -5.74
C LEU A 57 -0.72 4.29 -5.35
N GLY A 58 -0.23 3.54 -6.32
CA GLY A 58 0.44 2.25 -6.14
C GLY A 58 0.17 1.32 -7.31
N PHE A 59 0.24 0.02 -7.07
CA PHE A 59 0.12 -0.99 -8.12
C PHE A 59 -0.98 -1.99 -7.78
N VAL A 60 -1.80 -2.30 -8.77
CA VAL A 60 -2.85 -3.33 -8.66
C VAL A 60 -2.78 -4.28 -9.85
N ALA A 61 -3.24 -5.52 -9.66
CA ALA A 61 -3.23 -6.55 -10.69
C ALA A 61 -4.46 -7.45 -10.61
N GLY A 62 -4.93 -7.89 -11.76
CA GLY A 62 -5.95 -8.91 -11.91
C GLY A 62 -7.30 -8.57 -11.26
N GLU A 63 -8.14 -9.58 -11.11
CA GLU A 63 -9.49 -9.42 -10.53
C GLU A 63 -9.47 -8.94 -9.07
N THR A 64 -8.47 -9.35 -8.30
CA THR A 64 -8.33 -8.90 -6.90
C THR A 64 -7.95 -7.42 -6.83
N GLY A 65 -7.18 -6.90 -7.79
CA GLY A 65 -6.92 -5.47 -7.95
C GLY A 65 -8.18 -4.69 -8.27
N ALA A 66 -8.93 -5.15 -9.26
CA ALA A 66 -10.22 -4.56 -9.63
C ALA A 66 -11.24 -4.60 -8.47
N TRP A 67 -11.26 -5.68 -7.67
CA TRP A 67 -12.08 -5.75 -6.46
C TRP A 67 -11.66 -4.72 -5.42
N LEU A 68 -10.35 -4.60 -5.16
CA LEU A 68 -9.80 -3.61 -4.23
C LEU A 68 -10.22 -2.19 -4.64
N GLU A 69 -10.04 -1.80 -5.90
CA GLU A 69 -10.39 -0.46 -6.40
C GLU A 69 -11.89 -0.17 -6.26
N ARG A 70 -12.75 -1.11 -6.70
CA ARG A 70 -14.20 -0.95 -6.54
C ARG A 70 -14.60 -0.76 -5.08
N GLY A 71 -13.98 -1.52 -4.18
CA GLY A 71 -14.28 -1.42 -2.75
C GLY A 71 -13.79 -0.10 -2.13
N LEU A 72 -12.62 0.40 -2.52
CA LEU A 72 -12.10 1.69 -2.08
C LEU A 72 -12.97 2.85 -2.61
N ALA A 73 -13.38 2.79 -3.87
CA ALA A 73 -14.30 3.76 -4.45
C ALA A 73 -15.66 3.79 -3.71
N ALA A 74 -16.19 2.62 -3.32
CA ALA A 74 -17.41 2.52 -2.52
C ALA A 74 -17.26 3.13 -1.11
N GLN A 75 -16.04 3.21 -0.59
CA GLN A 75 -15.69 3.90 0.66
C GLN A 75 -15.41 5.40 0.47
N GLY A 76 -15.54 5.92 -0.75
CA GLY A 76 -15.31 7.33 -1.07
C GLY A 76 -13.84 7.72 -1.23
N LEU A 77 -12.92 6.75 -1.35
CA LEU A 77 -11.52 7.03 -1.60
C LEU A 77 -11.27 7.23 -3.11
N HIS A 78 -10.43 8.21 -3.43
CA HIS A 78 -9.94 8.40 -4.79
C HIS A 78 -8.66 7.60 -4.99
N THR A 79 -8.61 6.86 -6.09
CA THR A 79 -7.47 6.02 -6.46
C THR A 79 -6.98 6.38 -7.86
N ASP A 80 -5.67 6.28 -8.09
CA ASP A 80 -5.05 6.40 -9.40
C ASP A 80 -3.88 5.41 -9.49
N PHE A 81 -4.21 4.10 -9.37
CA PHE A 81 -3.25 3.02 -9.39
C PHE A 81 -2.68 2.77 -10.80
N VAL A 82 -1.47 2.23 -10.84
CA VAL A 82 -0.89 1.61 -12.04
C VAL A 82 -1.39 0.17 -12.12
N HIS A 83 -1.99 -0.20 -13.25
CA HIS A 83 -2.51 -1.54 -13.49
C HIS A 83 -1.43 -2.41 -14.12
N LEU A 84 -1.08 -3.51 -13.43
CA LEU A 84 -0.12 -4.48 -13.93
C LEU A 84 -0.81 -5.50 -14.82
N GLU A 85 -0.15 -5.88 -15.91
CA GLU A 85 -0.69 -6.85 -16.88
C GLU A 85 -0.76 -8.27 -16.32
N ASN A 86 0.17 -8.61 -15.44
CA ASN A 86 0.31 -9.96 -14.90
C ASN A 86 0.21 -10.02 -13.38
N GLY A 87 -0.20 -11.18 -12.88
CA GLY A 87 -0.29 -11.44 -11.45
C GLY A 87 -1.64 -11.06 -10.86
N MET A 88 -1.66 -10.91 -9.54
CA MET A 88 -2.85 -10.52 -8.77
C MET A 88 -2.45 -9.64 -7.59
N THR A 89 -3.26 -8.65 -7.26
CA THR A 89 -3.15 -7.95 -5.98
C THR A 89 -3.28 -8.96 -4.85
N ARG A 90 -2.34 -8.91 -3.91
CA ARG A 90 -2.22 -9.96 -2.90
C ARG A 90 -3.43 -10.05 -1.98
N ILE A 91 -3.68 -11.26 -1.52
CA ILE A 91 -4.58 -11.55 -0.41
C ILE A 91 -3.71 -11.99 0.77
N ASN A 92 -3.89 -11.36 1.91
CA ASN A 92 -3.36 -11.85 3.17
C ASN A 92 -4.48 -12.58 3.91
N VAL A 93 -4.17 -13.71 4.52
CA VAL A 93 -5.13 -14.45 5.35
C VAL A 93 -4.77 -14.25 6.82
N LYS A 94 -5.71 -13.74 7.60
CA LYS A 94 -5.57 -13.53 9.05
C LYS A 94 -6.50 -14.47 9.79
N ILE A 95 -5.95 -15.49 10.41
CA ILE A 95 -6.69 -16.50 11.16
C ILE A 95 -6.73 -16.10 12.64
N LYS A 96 -7.92 -15.80 13.13
CA LYS A 96 -8.18 -15.48 14.55
C LYS A 96 -8.77 -16.69 15.25
N ALA A 97 -7.93 -17.42 15.99
CA ALA A 97 -8.24 -18.71 16.61
C ALA A 97 -7.63 -18.81 18.02
N GLY A 98 -7.92 -17.85 18.91
CA GLY A 98 -7.24 -17.70 20.18
C GLY A 98 -5.88 -17.02 20.05
N GLN A 99 -5.01 -17.51 19.19
CA GLN A 99 -3.82 -16.83 18.69
C GLN A 99 -4.07 -16.38 17.24
N GLU A 100 -3.51 -15.24 16.86
CA GLU A 100 -3.59 -14.74 15.49
C GLU A 100 -2.44 -15.34 14.65
N THR A 101 -2.79 -15.91 13.50
CA THR A 101 -1.84 -16.42 12.51
C THR A 101 -2.06 -15.67 11.20
N GLU A 102 -0.99 -15.12 10.63
CA GLU A 102 -1.05 -14.41 9.36
C GLU A 102 -0.29 -15.17 8.27
N LEU A 103 -0.94 -15.31 7.10
CA LEU A 103 -0.34 -15.77 5.87
C LEU A 103 -0.35 -14.59 4.89
N ASN A 104 0.80 -13.97 4.68
CA ASN A 104 0.92 -12.80 3.84
C ASN A 104 1.32 -13.20 2.41
N GLY A 105 0.46 -12.86 1.44
CA GLY A 105 0.77 -13.04 0.02
C GLY A 105 1.94 -12.16 -0.43
N ALA A 106 2.72 -12.63 -1.39
CA ALA A 106 3.84 -11.88 -1.94
C ALA A 106 3.37 -10.62 -2.72
N GLY A 107 2.26 -10.76 -3.46
CA GLY A 107 1.79 -9.77 -4.40
C GLY A 107 2.39 -9.97 -5.79
N PRO A 108 2.02 -9.14 -6.76
CA PRO A 108 2.53 -9.23 -8.11
C PRO A 108 3.95 -8.66 -8.21
N ASP A 109 4.71 -9.15 -9.17
CA ASP A 109 5.96 -8.50 -9.57
C ASP A 109 5.66 -7.17 -10.25
N ILE A 110 6.42 -6.15 -9.90
CA ILE A 110 6.29 -4.80 -10.45
C ILE A 110 7.43 -4.60 -11.44
N PRO A 111 7.17 -4.57 -12.75
CA PRO A 111 8.20 -4.33 -13.76
C PRO A 111 8.65 -2.86 -13.75
N ASP A 112 9.86 -2.60 -14.26
CA ASP A 112 10.44 -1.25 -14.34
C ASP A 112 9.52 -0.26 -15.07
N GLU A 113 8.84 -0.70 -16.12
CA GLU A 113 7.87 0.11 -16.85
C GLU A 113 6.70 0.60 -15.98
N ALA A 114 6.19 -0.26 -15.11
CA ALA A 114 5.13 0.12 -14.19
C ALA A 114 5.65 1.09 -13.11
N LEU A 115 6.87 0.90 -12.63
CA LEU A 115 7.51 1.86 -11.72
C LEU A 115 7.66 3.22 -12.40
N HIS A 116 8.06 3.24 -13.68
CA HIS A 116 8.18 4.48 -14.45
C HIS A 116 6.82 5.20 -14.60
N GLN A 117 5.74 4.47 -14.84
CA GLN A 117 4.38 5.06 -14.86
C GLN A 117 4.00 5.72 -13.52
N LEU A 118 4.38 5.12 -12.39
CA LEU A 118 4.20 5.76 -11.09
C LEU A 118 5.06 7.02 -10.96
N GLU A 119 6.32 6.97 -11.38
CA GLU A 119 7.22 8.13 -11.39
C GLU A 119 6.66 9.29 -12.23
N GLU A 120 6.09 9.02 -13.40
CA GLU A 120 5.43 10.03 -14.24
C GLU A 120 4.24 10.69 -13.54
N LYS A 121 3.42 9.90 -12.81
CA LYS A 121 2.33 10.48 -11.99
C LYS A 121 2.88 11.43 -10.93
N LEU A 122 4.00 11.09 -10.29
CA LEU A 122 4.65 11.93 -9.27
C LEU A 122 5.29 13.19 -9.88
N ASP A 123 5.67 13.19 -11.15
CA ASP A 123 6.18 14.38 -11.82
C ASP A 123 5.13 15.50 -11.92
N GLY A 124 3.87 15.18 -11.81
CA GLY A 124 2.78 16.17 -11.74
C GLY A 124 2.66 16.90 -10.40
N LEU A 125 3.37 16.49 -9.36
CA LEU A 125 3.28 17.08 -8.02
C LEU A 125 3.99 18.45 -7.97
N THR A 126 3.44 19.35 -7.15
CA THR A 126 3.90 20.73 -6.98
C THR A 126 4.19 21.06 -5.51
N GLU A 127 4.72 22.25 -5.23
CA GLU A 127 5.05 22.75 -3.88
C GLU A 127 3.87 22.74 -2.88
N ASN A 128 2.63 22.70 -3.38
CA ASN A 128 1.43 22.67 -2.53
C ASN A 128 0.96 21.24 -2.21
N ASP A 129 1.66 20.25 -2.73
CA ASP A 129 1.28 18.85 -2.57
C ASP A 129 2.06 18.18 -1.43
N VAL A 130 1.46 17.11 -0.89
CA VAL A 130 2.07 16.25 0.10
C VAL A 130 2.13 14.85 -0.48
N LEU A 131 3.31 14.24 -0.49
CA LEU A 131 3.51 12.85 -0.84
C LEU A 131 3.77 12.02 0.42
N ILE A 132 3.02 10.94 0.61
CA ILE A 132 3.18 10.00 1.72
C ILE A 132 3.61 8.64 1.15
N LEU A 133 4.85 8.27 1.42
CA LEU A 133 5.40 6.96 1.11
C LEU A 133 5.26 6.07 2.34
N ALA A 134 4.45 5.02 2.27
CA ALA A 134 4.17 4.19 3.44
C ALA A 134 4.17 2.70 3.13
N GLY A 135 4.91 1.94 3.93
CA GLY A 135 4.94 0.49 3.90
C GLY A 135 6.24 -0.10 3.38
N SER A 136 6.22 -1.43 3.23
CA SER A 136 7.35 -2.19 2.72
C SER A 136 7.43 -2.13 1.20
N ILE A 137 8.65 -2.27 0.69
CA ILE A 137 8.94 -2.40 -0.74
C ILE A 137 8.86 -3.89 -1.09
N PRO A 138 8.11 -4.29 -2.14
CA PRO A 138 8.15 -5.65 -2.69
C PRO A 138 9.56 -6.03 -3.15
N ALA A 139 9.88 -7.32 -3.09
CA ALA A 139 11.21 -7.81 -3.50
C ALA A 139 11.51 -7.60 -4.99
N SER A 140 10.49 -7.40 -5.82
CA SER A 140 10.62 -7.09 -7.25
C SER A 140 11.10 -5.66 -7.53
N LEU A 141 11.05 -4.76 -6.54
CA LEU A 141 11.50 -3.38 -6.69
C LEU A 141 12.90 -3.18 -6.10
N PRO A 142 13.66 -2.21 -6.63
CA PRO A 142 14.93 -1.79 -6.05
C PRO A 142 14.75 -1.34 -4.60
N GLN A 143 15.68 -1.70 -3.72
CA GLN A 143 15.63 -1.33 -2.30
C GLN A 143 15.79 0.18 -2.08
N ASP A 144 16.32 0.91 -3.05
CA ASP A 144 16.49 2.36 -3.06
C ASP A 144 15.31 3.13 -3.68
N VAL A 145 14.18 2.46 -3.96
CA VAL A 145 13.06 3.11 -4.65
C VAL A 145 12.54 4.36 -3.93
N TYR A 146 12.50 4.37 -2.59
CA TYR A 146 12.08 5.56 -1.84
C TYR A 146 13.07 6.72 -2.02
N GLU A 147 14.37 6.43 -1.98
CA GLU A 147 15.43 7.42 -2.26
C GLU A 147 15.28 8.02 -3.66
N ARG A 148 15.07 7.15 -4.67
CA ARG A 148 14.87 7.58 -6.07
C ARG A 148 13.67 8.50 -6.21
N LEU A 149 12.55 8.17 -5.55
CA LEU A 149 11.34 9.02 -5.61
C LEU A 149 11.55 10.36 -4.90
N LEU A 150 12.23 10.39 -3.75
CA LEU A 150 12.54 11.64 -3.07
C LEU A 150 13.53 12.49 -3.86
N ALA A 151 14.58 11.87 -4.42
CA ALA A 151 15.55 12.58 -5.28
C ALA A 151 14.87 13.22 -6.50
N ARG A 152 13.87 12.55 -7.09
CA ARG A 152 13.09 13.05 -8.22
C ARG A 152 12.26 14.29 -7.87
N LEU A 153 11.84 14.41 -6.61
CA LEU A 153 11.03 15.52 -6.11
C LEU A 153 11.86 16.60 -5.39
N ASP A 154 13.16 16.38 -5.25
CA ASP A 154 14.05 17.33 -4.59
C ASP A 154 14.03 18.70 -5.28
N GLY A 155 14.02 19.76 -4.50
CA GLY A 155 13.96 21.13 -5.00
C GLY A 155 12.59 21.57 -5.56
N ARG A 156 11.58 20.69 -5.61
CA ARG A 156 10.24 21.01 -6.15
C ARG A 156 9.26 21.54 -5.09
N GLY A 157 9.67 21.57 -3.83
CA GLY A 157 8.85 22.06 -2.73
C GLY A 157 7.74 21.10 -2.26
N VAL A 158 7.66 19.89 -2.82
CA VAL A 158 6.73 18.85 -2.38
C VAL A 158 7.08 18.40 -0.96
N ARG A 159 6.10 18.35 -0.07
CA ARG A 159 6.31 17.86 1.30
C ARG A 159 6.23 16.35 1.34
N CYS A 160 7.38 15.68 1.49
CA CYS A 160 7.44 14.22 1.57
C CYS A 160 7.32 13.74 3.01
N VAL A 161 6.44 12.78 3.24
CA VAL A 161 6.25 12.04 4.51
C VAL A 161 6.65 10.59 4.26
N VAL A 162 7.49 10.01 5.13
CA VAL A 162 7.98 8.64 4.97
C VAL A 162 7.70 7.82 6.23
N ASP A 163 6.85 6.79 6.09
CA ASP A 163 6.62 5.75 7.10
C ASP A 163 7.33 4.46 6.66
N ALA A 164 8.55 4.30 7.12
CA ALA A 164 9.42 3.19 6.76
C ALA A 164 10.24 2.72 7.96
N THR A 165 10.96 1.60 7.80
CA THR A 165 11.78 1.02 8.86
C THR A 165 13.21 0.74 8.37
N ARG A 166 14.17 0.65 9.33
CA ARG A 166 15.56 0.25 9.09
C ARG A 166 16.24 1.15 8.04
N ASP A 167 17.02 0.54 7.16
CA ASP A 167 17.83 1.23 6.16
C ASP A 167 16.98 2.07 5.19
N LEU A 168 15.77 1.60 4.87
CA LEU A 168 14.83 2.33 4.02
C LEU A 168 14.46 3.71 4.60
N LEU A 169 14.38 3.83 5.94
CA LEU A 169 14.15 5.11 6.60
C LEU A 169 15.44 5.95 6.67
N VAL A 170 16.56 5.32 6.99
CA VAL A 170 17.84 6.02 7.14
C VAL A 170 18.29 6.64 5.82
N ASN A 171 18.13 5.90 4.74
CA ASN A 171 18.59 6.30 3.41
C ASN A 171 17.83 7.50 2.83
N VAL A 172 16.61 7.77 3.29
CA VAL A 172 15.83 8.93 2.81
C VAL A 172 16.13 10.23 3.57
N LEU A 173 16.83 10.19 4.70
CA LEU A 173 17.13 11.36 5.52
C LEU A 173 17.91 12.46 4.79
N PRO A 174 18.87 12.17 3.88
CA PRO A 174 19.58 13.20 3.10
C PRO A 174 18.65 14.07 2.24
N TYR A 175 17.45 13.60 1.91
CA TYR A 175 16.44 14.33 1.13
C TYR A 175 15.49 15.16 2.00
N HIS A 176 15.78 15.32 3.28
CA HIS A 176 15.04 16.17 4.22
C HIS A 176 13.52 15.99 4.18
N PRO A 177 12.98 14.76 4.36
CA PRO A 177 11.53 14.55 4.38
C PRO A 177 10.89 15.44 5.44
N PHE A 178 9.69 15.96 5.13
CA PHE A 178 8.93 16.83 6.04
C PHE A 178 8.55 16.13 7.36
N LEU A 179 8.27 14.83 7.28
CA LEU A 179 7.93 13.99 8.44
C LEU A 179 8.43 12.57 8.21
N ILE A 180 8.93 11.96 9.26
CA ILE A 180 9.32 10.54 9.28
C ILE A 180 8.62 9.81 10.41
N LYS A 181 8.37 8.51 10.22
CA LYS A 181 7.78 7.62 11.22
C LYS A 181 8.38 6.22 11.12
#